data_cbfc37688b6c2d6623cd3ab5c829461d
#
_entry.id   cbfc37688b6c2d6623cd3ab5c829461d
#
_cell.length_a   1.000
_cell.length_b   1.000
_cell.length_c   1.000
_cell.angle_alpha   90.00
_cell.angle_beta   90.00
_cell.angle_gamma   90.00
#
_symmetry.space_group_name_H-M   'P 1'
#
loop_
_entity.id
_entity.type
_entity.pdbx_description
1 polymer ?
#
loop_
_entity_poly.entity_id
_entity_poly.type
_entity_poly.pdbx_seq_one_letter_code
_entity_poly.pdbx_strand_id
1 'polypeptide(L)'
;MVNSKTYSQKQGEVSHKWILIDASTAPLGRVATVIAKYLIGKYKPTYTPHIDNGDYVVVINAEKVIVTGAKETDKKYYRHSGFPGGISEKNLGQMREKFPERIIEEAVKGMIPHNKLSAERLKRLRIFVGEDHTHGAQSPMKVEVM
;
A
#
# COMPACT_ATOMS: atom_id res chain seq x y z
N MET A 1 13.75 -42.19 1.01
CA MET A 1 14.30 -40.84 0.79
C MET A 1 13.14 -39.87 0.63
N VAL A 2 12.95 -38.98 1.59
CA VAL A 2 11.92 -37.93 1.49
C VAL A 2 12.46 -36.89 0.53
N ASN A 3 11.87 -36.76 -0.66
CA ASN A 3 12.18 -35.70 -1.62
C ASN A 3 11.68 -34.37 -1.05
N SER A 4 12.47 -33.71 -0.22
CA SER A 4 12.17 -32.38 0.32
C SER A 4 12.40 -31.30 -0.71
N LYS A 5 11.57 -31.27 -1.75
CA LYS A 5 11.57 -30.13 -2.68
C LYS A 5 10.95 -28.93 -1.97
N THR A 6 11.64 -27.79 -2.01
CA THR A 6 11.11 -26.53 -1.52
C THR A 6 9.82 -26.21 -2.26
N TYR A 7 8.76 -25.86 -1.54
CA TYR A 7 7.48 -25.47 -2.14
C TYR A 7 7.65 -24.23 -3.03
N SER A 8 7.09 -24.28 -4.21
CA SER A 8 6.99 -23.13 -5.13
C SER A 8 5.60 -23.14 -5.75
N GLN A 9 4.84 -22.09 -5.47
CA GLN A 9 3.49 -21.92 -6.01
C GLN A 9 3.55 -21.71 -7.53
N LYS A 10 2.57 -22.27 -8.25
CA LYS A 10 2.39 -21.99 -9.69
C LYS A 10 1.52 -20.76 -9.88
N GLN A 11 1.74 -20.02 -10.97
CA GLN A 11 1.00 -18.79 -11.26
C GLN A 11 -0.52 -19.02 -11.41
N GLY A 12 -0.94 -20.16 -11.94
CA GLY A 12 -2.36 -20.52 -12.08
C GLY A 12 -3.07 -20.91 -10.78
N GLU A 13 -2.33 -21.11 -9.69
CA GLU A 13 -2.86 -21.45 -8.36
C GLU A 13 -3.04 -20.23 -7.44
N VAL A 14 -2.69 -19.04 -7.93
CA VAL A 14 -2.77 -17.81 -7.15
C VAL A 14 -4.23 -17.39 -6.99
N SER A 15 -4.64 -17.14 -5.75
CA SER A 15 -5.94 -16.54 -5.42
C SER A 15 -5.74 -15.20 -4.76
N HIS A 16 -6.50 -14.20 -5.22
CA HIS A 16 -6.48 -12.84 -4.69
C HIS A 16 -7.77 -12.58 -3.89
N LYS A 17 -7.62 -12.08 -2.67
CA LYS A 17 -8.73 -11.63 -1.82
C LYS A 17 -8.83 -10.11 -1.86
N TRP A 18 -9.98 -9.58 -1.44
CA TRP A 18 -10.18 -8.15 -1.26
C TRP A 18 -10.17 -7.81 0.23
N ILE A 19 -9.35 -6.84 0.60
CA ILE A 19 -9.11 -6.41 1.98
C ILE A 19 -9.48 -4.94 2.09
N LEU A 20 -10.24 -4.58 3.11
CA LEU A 20 -10.59 -3.20 3.45
C LEU A 20 -9.81 -2.76 4.69
N ILE A 21 -9.12 -1.63 4.59
CA ILE A 21 -8.34 -1.04 5.69
C ILE A 21 -8.79 0.41 5.88
N ASP A 22 -9.04 0.78 7.13
CA ASP A 22 -9.33 2.17 7.50
C ASP A 22 -8.04 2.88 7.91
N ALA A 23 -7.68 3.95 7.20
CA ALA A 23 -6.45 4.70 7.45
C ALA A 23 -6.52 5.58 8.70
N SER A 24 -7.71 5.82 9.25
CA SER A 24 -7.90 6.65 10.45
C SER A 24 -7.56 5.93 11.76
N THR A 25 -7.43 4.59 11.75
CA THR A 25 -7.32 3.78 12.96
C THR A 25 -5.92 3.74 13.57
N ALA A 26 -4.89 4.00 12.76
CA ALA A 26 -3.50 3.87 13.21
C ALA A 26 -2.56 4.87 12.50
N PRO A 27 -1.35 5.09 13.04
CA PRO A 27 -0.35 5.94 12.40
C PRO A 27 0.02 5.46 10.99
N LEU A 28 0.28 6.41 10.08
CA LEU A 28 0.63 6.18 8.66
C LEU A 28 1.60 5.02 8.44
N GLY A 29 2.67 4.95 9.23
CA GLY A 29 3.69 3.89 9.08
C GLY A 29 3.14 2.50 9.35
N ARG A 30 2.29 2.33 10.38
CA ARG A 30 1.66 1.05 10.69
C ARG A 30 0.64 0.66 9.63
N VAL A 31 -0.21 1.60 9.20
CA VAL A 31 -1.15 1.38 8.09
C VAL A 31 -0.40 0.93 6.84
N ALA A 32 0.64 1.65 6.44
CA ALA A 32 1.44 1.31 5.26
C ALA A 32 2.13 -0.06 5.36
N THR A 33 2.61 -0.45 6.55
CA THR A 33 3.21 -1.78 6.78
C THR A 33 2.19 -2.90 6.58
N VAL A 34 0.98 -2.74 7.11
CA VAL A 34 -0.10 -3.73 6.95
C VAL A 34 -0.53 -3.83 5.49
N ILE A 35 -0.73 -2.70 4.81
CA ILE A 35 -1.03 -2.66 3.37
C ILE A 35 0.05 -3.40 2.56
N ALA A 36 1.33 -3.09 2.80
CA ALA A 36 2.44 -3.73 2.09
C ALA A 36 2.47 -5.24 2.33
N LYS A 37 2.20 -5.70 3.55
CA LYS A 37 2.12 -7.13 3.90
C LYS A 37 1.07 -7.87 3.06
N TYR A 38 -0.11 -7.27 2.87
CA TYR A 38 -1.18 -7.85 2.06
C TYR A 38 -0.89 -7.77 0.55
N LEU A 39 -0.37 -6.65 0.05
CA LEU A 39 0.01 -6.48 -1.35
C LEU A 39 1.12 -7.44 -1.79
N ILE A 40 2.05 -7.76 -0.89
CA ILE A 40 3.11 -8.74 -1.14
C ILE A 40 2.57 -10.17 -1.02
N GLY A 41 1.55 -10.39 -0.17
CA GLY A 41 1.04 -11.72 0.17
C GLY A 41 1.90 -12.47 1.17
N LYS A 42 2.75 -11.76 1.93
CA LYS A 42 3.73 -12.38 2.85
C LYS A 42 3.10 -13.14 4.02
N TYR A 43 1.82 -12.92 4.30
CA TYR A 43 1.07 -13.62 5.35
C TYR A 43 0.56 -14.99 4.90
N LYS A 44 0.55 -15.27 3.59
CA LYS A 44 0.06 -16.55 3.04
C LYS A 44 1.11 -17.64 3.19
N PRO A 45 0.74 -18.86 3.60
CA PRO A 45 1.69 -19.99 3.69
C PRO A 45 2.25 -20.38 2.32
N THR A 46 1.53 -20.05 1.25
CA THR A 46 1.92 -20.31 -0.15
C THR A 46 2.82 -19.22 -0.74
N TYR A 47 3.29 -18.28 0.07
CA TYR A 47 4.12 -17.18 -0.40
C TYR A 47 5.38 -17.67 -1.12
N THR A 48 5.58 -17.19 -2.33
CA THR A 48 6.76 -17.48 -3.15
C THR A 48 7.33 -16.16 -3.69
N PRO A 49 8.61 -15.84 -3.45
CA PRO A 49 9.16 -14.50 -3.73
C PRO A 49 9.08 -14.04 -5.18
N HIS A 50 9.18 -14.98 -6.14
CA HIS A 50 9.17 -14.69 -7.58
C HIS A 50 7.78 -14.67 -8.20
N ILE A 51 6.74 -14.99 -7.43
CA ILE A 51 5.34 -14.99 -7.88
C ILE A 51 4.57 -13.91 -7.14
N ASP A 52 3.67 -13.25 -7.87
CA ASP A 52 2.81 -12.23 -7.30
C ASP A 52 1.56 -12.86 -6.68
N ASN A 53 1.64 -13.15 -5.39
CA ASN A 53 0.59 -13.81 -4.60
C ASN A 53 -0.15 -12.84 -3.66
N GLY A 54 0.00 -11.55 -3.86
CA GLY A 54 -0.64 -10.52 -3.03
C GLY A 54 -2.14 -10.36 -3.27
N ASP A 55 -2.81 -9.64 -2.39
CA ASP A 55 -4.24 -9.37 -2.43
C ASP A 55 -4.55 -7.95 -2.91
N TYR A 56 -5.82 -7.69 -3.23
CA TYR A 56 -6.32 -6.35 -3.48
C TYR A 56 -6.56 -5.65 -2.14
N VAL A 57 -6.08 -4.42 -2.02
CA VAL A 57 -6.25 -3.62 -0.80
C VAL A 57 -7.01 -2.35 -1.13
N VAL A 58 -8.13 -2.16 -0.46
CA VAL A 58 -8.96 -0.95 -0.49
C VAL A 58 -8.70 -0.19 0.80
N VAL A 59 -8.28 1.05 0.69
CA VAL A 59 -8.03 1.94 1.84
C VAL A 59 -9.04 3.06 1.82
N ILE A 60 -9.69 3.31 2.95
CA ILE A 60 -10.67 4.39 3.14
C ILE A 60 -10.15 5.42 4.13
N ASN A 61 -10.77 6.60 4.17
CA ASN A 61 -10.43 7.71 5.07
C ASN A 61 -8.98 8.20 4.93
N ALA A 62 -8.44 8.28 3.72
CA ALA A 62 -7.05 8.69 3.50
C ALA A 62 -6.76 10.11 4.02
N GLU A 63 -7.74 11.00 4.05
CA GLU A 63 -7.63 12.35 4.62
C GLU A 63 -7.37 12.35 6.14
N LYS A 64 -7.93 11.33 6.85
CA LYS A 64 -7.89 11.22 8.31
C LYS A 64 -6.67 10.44 8.83
N VAL A 65 -5.72 10.10 7.97
CA VAL A 65 -4.54 9.34 8.37
C VAL A 65 -3.76 10.04 9.49
N ILE A 66 -3.44 9.29 10.54
CA ILE A 66 -2.74 9.81 11.71
C ILE A 66 -1.25 9.93 11.41
N VAL A 67 -0.66 11.07 11.70
CA VAL A 67 0.77 11.33 11.59
C VAL A 67 1.30 11.79 12.94
N THR A 68 2.43 11.26 13.37
CA THR A 68 3.03 11.54 14.68
C THR A 68 4.20 12.51 14.59
N GLY A 69 4.41 13.30 15.65
CA GLY A 69 5.47 14.30 15.74
C GLY A 69 5.28 15.47 14.77
N ALA A 70 6.36 16.16 14.44
CA ALA A 70 6.35 17.36 13.57
C ALA A 70 6.28 17.03 12.05
N LYS A 71 5.91 15.80 11.66
CA LYS A 71 5.94 15.38 10.25
C LYS A 71 4.98 16.15 9.34
N GLU A 72 3.92 16.73 9.91
CA GLU A 72 2.97 17.53 9.13
C GLU A 72 3.67 18.72 8.44
N THR A 73 4.63 19.34 9.12
CA THR A 73 5.42 20.47 8.63
C THR A 73 6.74 20.07 8.03
N ASP A 74 7.43 19.11 8.65
CA ASP A 74 8.83 18.81 8.35
C ASP A 74 9.02 17.76 7.25
N LYS A 75 8.03 16.86 7.08
CA LYS A 75 8.12 15.85 6.02
C LYS A 75 7.85 16.48 4.66
N LYS A 76 8.86 16.43 3.78
CA LYS A 76 8.81 16.98 2.44
C LYS A 76 8.72 15.88 1.38
N TYR A 77 7.91 16.14 0.37
CA TYR A 77 7.80 15.33 -0.84
C TYR A 77 8.40 16.09 -2.02
N TYR A 78 9.35 15.47 -2.69
CA TYR A 78 10.07 16.09 -3.81
C TYR A 78 9.60 15.50 -5.14
N ARG A 79 9.45 16.38 -6.13
CA ARG A 79 9.19 16.00 -7.51
C ARG A 79 10.09 16.80 -8.43
N HIS A 80 10.75 16.12 -9.38
CA HIS A 80 11.59 16.77 -10.39
C HIS A 80 10.93 16.69 -11.77
N SER A 81 10.91 17.82 -12.50
CA SER A 81 10.31 17.90 -13.85
C SER A 81 11.20 17.39 -14.97
N GLY A 82 12.49 17.11 -14.69
CA GLY A 82 13.51 16.76 -15.68
C GLY A 82 14.27 17.95 -16.26
N PHE A 83 13.86 19.17 -15.99
CA PHE A 83 14.56 20.39 -16.44
C PHE A 83 15.52 20.92 -15.37
N PRO A 84 16.61 21.65 -15.76
CA PRO A 84 17.48 22.31 -14.80
C PRO A 84 16.69 23.22 -13.84
N GLY A 85 16.91 23.08 -12.52
CA GLY A 85 16.16 23.81 -11.50
C GLY A 85 14.70 23.39 -11.30
N GLY A 86 14.25 22.33 -11.96
CA GLY A 86 12.86 21.85 -11.95
C GLY A 86 12.44 21.00 -10.75
N ILE A 87 13.09 21.18 -9.59
CA ILE A 87 12.68 20.52 -8.35
C ILE A 87 11.53 21.29 -7.69
N SER A 88 10.49 20.60 -7.31
CA SER A 88 9.39 21.14 -6.50
C SER A 88 9.25 20.35 -5.21
N GLU A 89 8.99 21.04 -4.11
CA GLU A 89 8.77 20.44 -2.80
C GLU A 89 7.37 20.78 -2.27
N LYS A 90 6.78 19.85 -1.54
CA LYS A 90 5.55 20.06 -0.78
C LYS A 90 5.71 19.41 0.59
N ASN A 91 5.23 20.06 1.64
CA ASN A 91 5.16 19.42 2.94
C ASN A 91 3.94 18.48 3.03
N LEU A 92 3.86 17.66 4.08
CA LEU A 92 2.78 16.68 4.26
C LEU A 92 1.42 17.37 4.38
N GLY A 93 1.31 18.51 5.09
CA GLY A 93 0.07 19.28 5.20
C GLY A 93 -0.47 19.70 3.83
N GLN A 94 0.37 20.27 2.96
CA GLN A 94 -0.01 20.63 1.60
C GLN A 94 -0.38 19.40 0.73
N MET A 95 0.25 18.24 0.98
CA MET A 95 -0.12 17.01 0.30
C MET A 95 -1.48 16.49 0.78
N ARG A 96 -1.77 16.60 2.08
CA ARG A 96 -3.07 16.21 2.66
C ARG A 96 -4.23 17.01 2.08
N GLU A 97 -4.06 18.32 1.90
CA GLU A 97 -5.10 19.18 1.34
C GLU A 97 -5.39 18.89 -0.14
N LYS A 98 -4.34 18.61 -0.93
CA LYS A 98 -4.47 18.49 -2.38
C LYS A 98 -4.58 17.06 -2.89
N PHE A 99 -3.84 16.14 -2.28
CA PHE A 99 -3.67 14.76 -2.76
C PHE A 99 -3.48 13.79 -1.58
N PRO A 100 -4.47 13.63 -0.68
CA PRO A 100 -4.32 12.79 0.52
C PRO A 100 -3.99 11.32 0.20
N GLU A 101 -4.47 10.82 -0.93
CA GLU A 101 -4.20 9.46 -1.41
C GLU A 101 -2.70 9.20 -1.61
N ARG A 102 -1.96 10.20 -2.11
CA ARG A 102 -0.52 10.07 -2.39
C ARG A 102 0.33 9.88 -1.15
N ILE A 103 -0.14 10.36 0.00
CA ILE A 103 0.57 10.19 1.28
C ILE A 103 0.72 8.70 1.59
N ILE A 104 -0.38 7.95 1.45
CA ILE A 104 -0.41 6.51 1.68
C ILE A 104 0.31 5.77 0.55
N GLU A 105 0.07 6.15 -0.70
CA GLU A 105 0.69 5.54 -1.86
C GLU A 105 2.23 5.59 -1.78
N GLU A 106 2.82 6.76 -1.51
CA GLU A 106 4.27 6.92 -1.38
C GLU A 106 4.84 6.16 -0.17
N ALA A 107 4.10 6.11 0.95
CA ALA A 107 4.51 5.33 2.11
C ALA A 107 4.55 3.82 1.80
N VAL A 108 3.53 3.30 1.13
CA VAL A 108 3.44 1.89 0.72
C VAL A 108 4.49 1.56 -0.34
N LYS A 109 4.67 2.42 -1.33
CA LYS A 109 5.68 2.27 -2.38
C LYS A 109 7.09 2.12 -1.81
N GLY A 110 7.43 2.89 -0.78
CA GLY A 110 8.71 2.77 -0.08
C GLY A 110 8.88 1.46 0.71
N MET A 111 7.79 0.76 1.05
CA MET A 111 7.81 -0.49 1.82
C MET A 111 7.73 -1.75 0.95
N ILE A 112 7.33 -1.62 -0.31
CA ILE A 112 7.31 -2.73 -1.27
C ILE A 112 8.71 -2.91 -1.86
N PRO A 113 9.21 -4.16 -2.03
CA PRO A 113 10.49 -4.41 -2.67
C PRO A 113 10.56 -3.82 -4.08
N HIS A 114 11.64 -3.11 -4.39
CA HIS A 114 11.87 -2.47 -5.69
C HIS A 114 12.33 -3.49 -6.74
N ASN A 115 11.37 -4.25 -7.24
CA ASN A 115 11.58 -5.26 -8.28
C ASN A 115 10.48 -5.18 -9.36
N LYS A 116 10.53 -6.05 -10.37
CA LYS A 116 9.55 -6.11 -11.47
C LYS A 116 8.10 -6.30 -11.00
N LEU A 117 7.89 -6.96 -9.84
CA LEU A 117 6.57 -7.19 -9.27
C LEU A 117 5.99 -5.97 -8.55
N SER A 118 6.81 -4.96 -8.24
CA SER A 118 6.38 -3.76 -7.52
C SER A 118 5.23 -3.04 -8.22
N ALA A 119 5.33 -2.86 -9.54
CA ALA A 119 4.30 -2.17 -10.32
C ALA A 119 2.95 -2.91 -10.28
N GLU A 120 2.97 -4.25 -10.43
CA GLU A 120 1.76 -5.07 -10.37
C GLU A 120 1.12 -5.06 -8.98
N ARG A 121 1.93 -5.08 -7.93
CA ARG A 121 1.46 -4.97 -6.54
C ARG A 121 0.79 -3.64 -6.27
N LEU A 122 1.39 -2.53 -6.71
CA LEU A 122 0.81 -1.19 -6.56
C LEU A 122 -0.51 -1.01 -7.33
N LYS A 123 -0.69 -1.64 -8.48
CA LYS A 123 -1.96 -1.61 -9.22
C LYS A 123 -3.13 -2.19 -8.43
N ARG A 124 -2.88 -3.07 -7.46
CA ARG A 124 -3.92 -3.64 -6.59
C ARG A 124 -4.25 -2.80 -5.36
N LEU A 125 -3.54 -1.70 -5.15
CA LEU A 125 -3.86 -0.72 -4.12
C LEU A 125 -4.90 0.27 -4.65
N ARG A 126 -6.00 0.42 -3.91
CA ARG A 126 -7.06 1.38 -4.18
C ARG A 126 -7.26 2.25 -2.95
N ILE A 127 -7.09 3.55 -3.09
CA ILE A 127 -7.16 4.50 -1.98
C ILE A 127 -8.31 5.46 -2.23
N PHE A 128 -9.14 5.66 -1.22
CA PHE A 128 -10.28 6.58 -1.24
C PHE A 128 -10.13 7.62 -0.13
N VAL A 129 -10.45 8.86 -0.44
CA VAL A 129 -10.31 10.00 0.47
C VAL A 129 -11.29 9.85 1.63
N GLY A 130 -12.55 9.60 1.32
CA GLY A 130 -13.62 9.43 2.30
C GLY A 130 -13.85 7.97 2.71
N GLU A 131 -15.03 7.72 3.28
CA GLU A 131 -15.46 6.40 3.73
C GLU A 131 -16.05 5.56 2.58
N ASP A 132 -16.63 6.22 1.58
CA ASP A 132 -17.28 5.56 0.46
C ASP A 132 -16.26 5.02 -0.55
N HIS A 133 -16.49 3.78 -1.01
CA HIS A 133 -15.67 3.13 -2.02
C HIS A 133 -16.51 2.42 -3.08
N THR A 134 -16.01 2.28 -4.30
CA THR A 134 -16.72 1.67 -5.44
C THR A 134 -16.68 0.14 -5.50
N HIS A 135 -16.00 -0.50 -4.54
CA HIS A 135 -15.72 -1.95 -4.53
C HIS A 135 -16.67 -2.76 -3.63
N GLY A 136 -17.95 -2.34 -3.51
CA GLY A 136 -18.95 -3.06 -2.72
C GLY A 136 -19.26 -4.46 -3.25
N ALA A 137 -19.28 -4.62 -4.58
CA ALA A 137 -19.55 -5.91 -5.23
C ALA A 137 -18.53 -7.00 -4.91
N GLN A 138 -17.28 -6.61 -4.60
CA GLN A 138 -16.19 -7.52 -4.23
C GLN A 138 -16.22 -7.94 -2.77
N SER A 139 -17.11 -7.36 -1.96
CA SER A 139 -17.28 -7.65 -0.52
C SER A 139 -15.94 -7.72 0.23
N PRO A 140 -15.14 -6.62 0.25
CA PRO A 140 -13.81 -6.63 0.83
C PRO A 140 -13.89 -6.90 2.34
N MET A 141 -13.00 -7.79 2.84
CA MET A 141 -12.91 -8.14 4.25
C MET A 141 -12.25 -7.00 5.03
N LYS A 142 -12.94 -6.45 6.04
CA LYS A 142 -12.37 -5.43 6.92
C LYS A 142 -11.28 -6.03 7.81
N VAL A 143 -10.12 -5.37 7.84
CA VAL A 143 -8.98 -5.73 8.67
C VAL A 143 -8.60 -4.51 9.52
N GLU A 144 -8.48 -4.73 10.81
CA GLU A 144 -8.04 -3.71 11.76
C GLU A 144 -6.51 -3.65 11.82
N VAL A 145 -5.98 -2.43 11.92
CA VAL A 145 -4.55 -2.17 12.09
C VAL A 145 -4.30 -1.97 13.59
N MET A 146 -3.58 -2.93 14.18
CA MET A 146 -3.15 -2.85 15.58
C MET A 146 -1.87 -2.03 15.75
#